data_4d0d3730b732ad956c1f8af0773b00e5
#
_entry.id   4d0d3730b732ad956c1f8af0773b00e5
#
_cell.length_a   1.000
_cell.length_b   1.000
_cell.length_c   1.000
_cell.angle_alpha   90.00
_cell.angle_beta   90.00
_cell.angle_gamma   90.00
#
_symmetry.space_group_name_H-M   'P 1'
#
loop_
_entity.id
_entity.type
_entity.pdbx_description
1 polymer ?
#
loop_
_entity_poly.entity_id
_entity_poly.type
_entity_poly.pdbx_seq_one_letter_code
_entity_poly.pdbx_strand_id
1 'polypeptide(L)'
;MGVWIFLALLISVYSKSPVRSAINVFLFFVGMVGSYYLFTVLVAGFFPGSYMMIWIIMTCISPLMAFLCWYAKGKGIIAISLSSIIVLFISRQAFLFGFWYFDIRSYLELLIWIATIFVLYQSPKQIIKVVTIGLLLFFITAQINLFWGML
;
A
#
# COMPACT_ATOMS: atom_id res chain seq x y z
N MET A 1 -2.85 -4.16 -8.03
CA MET A 1 -1.64 -3.53 -7.44
C MET A 1 -1.50 -3.75 -5.94
N GLY A 2 -2.53 -4.09 -5.21
CA GLY A 2 -2.52 -4.28 -3.75
C GLY A 2 -1.49 -5.26 -3.21
N VAL A 3 -1.21 -6.36 -3.94
CA VAL A 3 -0.23 -7.37 -3.54
C VAL A 3 1.16 -6.78 -3.28
N TRP A 4 1.65 -5.92 -4.18
CA TRP A 4 3.00 -5.32 -4.07
C TRP A 4 3.08 -4.35 -2.90
N ILE A 5 2.03 -3.55 -2.70
CA ILE A 5 1.92 -2.63 -1.57
C ILE A 5 1.86 -3.42 -0.26
N PHE A 6 1.12 -4.52 -0.23
CA PHE A 6 1.01 -5.38 0.95
C PHE A 6 2.34 -6.07 1.30
N LEU A 7 3.08 -6.58 0.30
CA LEU A 7 4.40 -7.16 0.52
C LEU A 7 5.38 -6.11 1.05
N ALA A 8 5.38 -4.90 0.48
CA ALA A 8 6.19 -3.81 0.98
C ALA A 8 5.84 -3.42 2.42
N LEU A 9 4.53 -3.41 2.77
CA LEU A 9 4.05 -3.20 4.13
C LEU A 9 4.56 -4.29 5.09
N LEU A 10 4.47 -5.57 4.70
CA LEU A 10 4.99 -6.69 5.50
C LEU A 10 6.49 -6.51 5.77
N ILE A 11 7.29 -6.28 4.72
CA ILE A 11 8.73 -6.07 4.86
C ILE A 11 9.02 -4.90 5.79
N SER A 12 8.26 -3.81 5.66
CA SER A 12 8.41 -2.62 6.47
C SER A 12 8.13 -2.89 7.95
N VAL A 13 6.95 -3.43 8.25
CA VAL A 13 6.44 -3.63 9.61
C VAL A 13 7.27 -4.67 10.38
N TYR A 14 7.78 -5.71 9.72
CA TYR A 14 8.60 -6.76 10.35
C TYR A 14 10.10 -6.47 10.33
N SER A 15 10.54 -5.34 9.77
CA SER A 15 11.95 -4.93 9.83
C SER A 15 12.36 -4.52 11.25
N LYS A 16 13.61 -4.81 11.62
CA LYS A 16 14.16 -4.57 12.98
C LYS A 16 14.35 -3.08 13.31
N SER A 17 14.45 -2.21 12.28
CA SER A 17 14.63 -0.77 12.46
C SER A 17 14.05 -0.01 11.26
N PRO A 18 13.71 1.29 11.42
CA PRO A 18 13.14 2.08 10.32
C PRO A 18 14.11 2.21 9.13
N VAL A 19 15.41 2.30 9.39
CA VAL A 19 16.44 2.36 8.33
C VAL A 19 16.50 1.03 7.56
N ARG A 20 16.48 -0.11 8.27
CA ARG A 20 16.43 -1.43 7.62
C ARG A 20 15.14 -1.64 6.85
N SER A 21 14.03 -1.13 7.36
CA SER A 21 12.75 -1.11 6.64
C SER A 21 12.89 -0.40 5.29
N ALA A 22 13.43 0.82 5.30
CA ALA A 22 13.65 1.62 4.11
C ALA A 22 14.53 0.89 3.07
N ILE A 23 15.66 0.34 3.52
CA ILE A 23 16.60 -0.39 2.65
C ILE A 23 15.95 -1.66 2.08
N ASN A 24 15.30 -2.46 2.92
CA ASN A 24 14.70 -3.73 2.50
C ASN A 24 13.59 -3.52 1.47
N VAL A 25 12.72 -2.52 1.68
CA VAL A 25 11.64 -2.21 0.74
C VAL A 25 12.20 -1.61 -0.56
N PHE A 26 13.23 -0.78 -0.48
CA PHE A 26 13.91 -0.26 -1.66
C PHE A 26 14.49 -1.39 -2.52
N LEU A 27 15.26 -2.30 -1.90
CA LEU A 27 15.84 -3.45 -2.60
C LEU A 27 14.78 -4.38 -3.18
N PHE A 28 13.66 -4.58 -2.47
CA PHE A 28 12.52 -5.33 -2.97
C PHE A 28 11.95 -4.72 -4.25
N PHE A 29 11.72 -3.41 -4.29
CA PHE A 29 11.21 -2.74 -5.50
C PHE A 29 12.24 -2.69 -6.62
N VAL A 30 13.53 -2.47 -6.31
CA VAL A 30 14.61 -2.54 -7.30
C VAL A 30 14.65 -3.92 -7.96
N GLY A 31 14.58 -4.99 -7.15
CA GLY A 31 14.55 -6.36 -7.67
C GLY A 31 13.30 -6.63 -8.54
N MET A 32 12.13 -6.22 -8.07
CA MET A 32 10.88 -6.38 -8.80
C MET A 32 10.88 -5.64 -10.13
N VAL A 33 11.24 -4.36 -10.12
CA VAL A 33 11.30 -3.51 -11.31
C VAL A 33 12.38 -4.02 -12.27
N GLY A 34 13.56 -4.36 -11.76
CA GLY A 34 14.65 -4.92 -12.55
C GLY A 34 14.27 -6.23 -13.23
N SER A 35 13.66 -7.17 -12.51
CA SER A 35 13.19 -8.45 -13.06
C SER A 35 12.13 -8.25 -14.15
N TYR A 36 11.18 -7.37 -13.92
CA TYR A 36 10.14 -7.03 -14.90
C TYR A 36 10.76 -6.45 -16.18
N TYR A 37 11.77 -5.59 -16.06
CA TYR A 37 12.46 -5.01 -17.21
C TYR A 37 13.26 -6.02 -18.00
N LEU A 38 14.06 -6.84 -17.32
CA LEU A 38 14.82 -7.90 -17.96
C LEU A 38 13.87 -8.83 -18.74
N PHE A 39 12.77 -9.22 -18.16
CA PHE A 39 11.76 -10.03 -18.83
C PHE A 39 11.17 -9.31 -20.06
N THR A 40 10.77 -8.05 -19.90
CA THR A 40 10.09 -7.30 -20.98
C THR A 40 11.02 -7.06 -22.17
N VAL A 41 12.28 -6.74 -21.92
CA VAL A 41 13.27 -6.50 -22.98
C VAL A 41 13.73 -7.81 -23.62
N LEU A 42 14.08 -8.83 -22.81
CA LEU A 42 14.70 -10.05 -23.35
C LEU A 42 13.68 -11.03 -23.91
N VAL A 43 12.47 -11.10 -23.33
CA VAL A 43 11.47 -12.09 -23.73
C VAL A 43 10.36 -11.48 -24.57
N ALA A 44 9.83 -10.33 -24.17
CA ALA A 44 8.73 -9.68 -24.88
C ALA A 44 9.18 -8.76 -26.02
N GLY A 45 10.48 -8.39 -26.09
CA GLY A 45 11.08 -7.64 -27.19
C GLY A 45 10.63 -6.18 -27.30
N PHE A 46 10.01 -5.61 -26.28
CA PHE A 46 9.59 -4.21 -26.26
C PHE A 46 9.97 -3.50 -24.97
N PHE A 47 10.05 -2.16 -25.02
CA PHE A 47 10.44 -1.33 -23.90
C PHE A 47 9.34 -0.31 -23.55
N PRO A 48 8.55 -0.53 -22.49
CA PRO A 48 7.46 0.36 -22.09
C PRO A 48 7.97 1.57 -21.28
N GLY A 49 8.62 2.53 -21.93
CA GLY A 49 9.34 3.63 -21.26
C GLY A 49 8.48 4.48 -20.31
N SER A 50 7.26 4.85 -20.72
CA SER A 50 6.37 5.68 -19.89
C SER A 50 5.91 4.95 -18.62
N TYR A 51 5.57 3.67 -18.74
CA TYR A 51 5.19 2.82 -17.60
C TYR A 51 6.37 2.62 -16.64
N MET A 52 7.57 2.49 -17.18
CA MET A 52 8.82 2.39 -16.46
C MET A 52 9.08 3.58 -15.55
N MET A 53 8.95 4.77 -16.08
CA MET A 53 9.22 5.99 -15.35
C MET A 53 8.42 6.05 -14.05
N ILE A 54 7.13 5.66 -14.09
CA ILE A 54 6.26 5.62 -12.92
C ILE A 54 6.82 4.67 -11.85
N TRP A 55 7.24 3.46 -12.24
CA TRP A 55 7.78 2.46 -11.30
C TRP A 55 9.14 2.84 -10.74
N ILE A 56 10.00 3.51 -11.53
CA ILE A 56 11.27 4.05 -11.04
C ILE A 56 11.01 5.13 -9.98
N ILE A 57 10.11 6.06 -10.25
CA ILE A 57 9.73 7.11 -9.29
C ILE A 57 9.17 6.49 -8.01
N MET A 58 8.26 5.51 -8.12
CA MET A 58 7.71 4.80 -6.96
C MET A 58 8.81 4.07 -6.18
N THR A 59 9.78 3.46 -6.86
CA THR A 59 10.94 2.81 -6.22
C THR A 59 11.78 3.82 -5.46
N CYS A 60 12.04 5.00 -6.03
CA CYS A 60 12.81 6.06 -5.35
C CYS A 60 12.09 6.62 -4.12
N ILE A 61 10.76 6.68 -4.13
CA ILE A 61 9.94 7.17 -3.00
C ILE A 61 9.74 6.07 -1.95
N SER A 62 9.84 4.79 -2.32
CA SER A 62 9.52 3.65 -1.46
C SER A 62 10.28 3.61 -0.12
N PRO A 63 11.58 4.01 -0.01
CA PRO A 63 12.28 4.05 1.27
C PRO A 63 11.63 4.99 2.29
N LEU A 64 11.18 6.15 1.82
CA LEU A 64 10.51 7.14 2.67
C LEU A 64 9.16 6.61 3.16
N MET A 65 8.39 5.99 2.27
CA MET A 65 7.12 5.35 2.63
C MET A 65 7.33 4.20 3.61
N ALA A 66 8.34 3.35 3.40
CA ALA A 66 8.66 2.24 4.29
C ALA A 66 9.11 2.72 5.68
N PHE A 67 9.90 3.80 5.72
CA PHE A 67 10.29 4.43 6.98
C PHE A 67 9.07 4.87 7.80
N LEU A 68 8.08 5.50 7.14
CA LEU A 68 6.83 5.90 7.77
C LEU A 68 5.99 4.68 8.20
N CYS A 69 5.86 3.67 7.33
CA CYS A 69 5.11 2.45 7.62
C CYS A 69 5.66 1.68 8.82
N TRP A 70 6.96 1.74 9.07
CA TRP A 70 7.56 1.10 10.24
C TRP A 70 6.98 1.66 11.55
N TYR A 71 6.73 2.98 11.61
CA TYR A 71 6.11 3.62 12.76
C TYR A 71 4.61 3.33 12.92
N ALA A 72 3.95 2.83 11.87
CA ALA A 72 2.54 2.46 11.93
C ALA A 72 2.25 1.35 12.95
N LYS A 73 3.24 0.48 13.24
CA LYS A 73 3.16 -0.55 14.27
C LYS A 73 3.53 -0.04 15.68
N GLY A 74 3.79 1.24 15.85
CA GLY A 74 4.03 1.87 17.15
C GLY A 74 2.77 2.05 17.99
N LYS A 75 2.93 2.65 19.17
CA LYS A 75 1.82 3.05 20.05
C LYS A 75 1.59 4.56 19.93
N GLY A 76 0.35 5.00 20.14
CA GLY A 76 0.01 6.43 20.17
C GLY A 76 -0.65 6.96 18.90
N ILE A 77 -0.87 8.27 18.88
CA ILE A 77 -1.66 8.96 17.84
C ILE A 77 -0.99 8.83 16.46
N ILE A 78 0.33 8.95 16.38
CA ILE A 78 1.08 8.85 15.12
C ILE A 78 0.88 7.47 14.48
N ALA A 79 0.99 6.40 15.27
CA ALA A 79 0.78 5.05 14.79
C ALA A 79 -0.68 4.84 14.32
N ILE A 80 -1.66 5.36 15.04
CA ILE A 80 -3.08 5.29 14.63
C ILE A 80 -3.29 6.01 13.31
N SER A 81 -2.76 7.23 13.16
CA SER A 81 -2.91 8.01 11.93
C SER A 81 -2.26 7.32 10.73
N LEU A 82 -1.02 6.84 10.86
CA LEU A 82 -0.32 6.12 9.79
C LEU A 82 -1.03 4.81 9.42
N SER A 83 -1.45 4.02 10.41
CA SER A 83 -2.19 2.79 10.17
C SER A 83 -3.55 3.05 9.50
N SER A 84 -4.24 4.13 9.87
CA SER A 84 -5.52 4.51 9.23
C SER A 84 -5.34 4.92 7.77
N ILE A 85 -4.25 5.60 7.44
CA ILE A 85 -3.90 5.93 6.05
C ILE A 85 -3.60 4.65 5.26
N ILE A 86 -2.89 3.69 5.84
CA ILE A 86 -2.63 2.40 5.19
C ILE A 86 -3.95 1.65 4.93
N VAL A 87 -4.84 1.59 5.92
CA VAL A 87 -6.17 0.98 5.77
C VAL A 87 -6.97 1.69 4.69
N LEU A 88 -6.94 3.03 4.63
CA LEU A 88 -7.57 3.80 3.55
C LEU A 88 -7.07 3.34 2.17
N PHE A 89 -5.74 3.30 1.96
CA PHE A 89 -5.17 2.92 0.66
C PHE A 89 -5.54 1.49 0.25
N ILE A 90 -5.47 0.53 1.16
CA ILE A 90 -5.83 -0.86 0.87
C ILE A 90 -7.36 -0.98 0.65
N SER A 91 -8.18 -0.23 1.39
CA SER A 91 -9.64 -0.19 1.17
C SER A 91 -9.98 0.32 -0.23
N ARG A 92 -9.26 1.31 -0.75
CA ARG A 92 -9.46 1.78 -2.13
C ARG A 92 -9.05 0.75 -3.19
N GLN A 93 -8.17 -0.17 -2.88
CA GLN A 93 -7.84 -1.29 -3.77
C GLN A 93 -8.90 -2.40 -3.70
N ALA A 94 -9.44 -2.67 -2.50
CA ALA A 94 -10.36 -3.76 -2.25
C ALA A 94 -11.80 -3.45 -2.66
N PHE A 95 -12.25 -2.22 -2.43
CA PHE A 95 -13.65 -1.83 -2.59
C PHE A 95 -13.84 -0.78 -3.70
N LEU A 96 -14.91 -0.98 -4.49
CA LEU A 96 -15.45 -0.01 -5.42
C LEU A 96 -16.67 0.64 -4.76
N PHE A 97 -16.62 1.94 -4.57
CA PHE A 97 -17.72 2.71 -3.99
C PHE A 97 -18.18 3.76 -4.99
N GLY A 98 -19.45 3.69 -5.36
CA GLY A 98 -20.15 4.70 -6.15
C GLY A 98 -21.38 5.19 -5.41
N PHE A 99 -22.03 6.23 -5.93
CA PHE A 99 -23.20 6.88 -5.31
C PHE A 99 -24.35 5.90 -4.99
N TRP A 100 -24.49 4.84 -5.80
CA TRP A 100 -25.60 3.90 -5.75
C TRP A 100 -25.16 2.43 -5.73
N TYR A 101 -23.85 2.14 -5.67
CA TYR A 101 -23.35 0.78 -5.62
C TYR A 101 -22.13 0.67 -4.73
N PHE A 102 -22.01 -0.49 -4.09
CA PHE A 102 -20.83 -0.94 -3.37
C PHE A 102 -20.49 -2.33 -3.88
N ASP A 103 -19.27 -2.50 -4.33
CA ASP A 103 -18.81 -3.78 -4.87
C ASP A 103 -17.39 -4.10 -4.42
N ILE A 104 -17.04 -5.37 -4.44
CA ILE A 104 -15.71 -5.88 -4.13
C ILE A 104 -14.96 -6.04 -5.45
N ARG A 105 -13.89 -5.29 -5.64
CA ARG A 105 -13.10 -5.33 -6.88
C ARG A 105 -12.56 -6.72 -7.19
N SER A 106 -12.07 -7.46 -6.17
CA SER A 106 -11.51 -8.79 -6.30
C SER A 106 -11.45 -9.47 -4.94
N TYR A 107 -11.71 -10.77 -4.90
CA TYR A 107 -11.57 -11.58 -3.67
C TYR A 107 -10.13 -11.54 -3.12
N LEU A 108 -9.13 -11.48 -4.00
CA LEU A 108 -7.73 -11.38 -3.61
C LEU A 108 -7.44 -10.05 -2.88
N GLU A 109 -7.96 -8.93 -3.37
CA GLU A 109 -7.79 -7.63 -2.72
C GLU A 109 -8.53 -7.58 -1.37
N LEU A 110 -9.67 -8.26 -1.25
CA LEU A 110 -10.38 -8.42 0.02
C LEU A 110 -9.54 -9.23 1.03
N LEU A 111 -8.94 -10.33 0.62
CA LEU A 111 -8.03 -11.11 1.46
C LEU A 111 -6.83 -10.28 1.93
N ILE A 112 -6.25 -9.48 1.04
CA ILE A 112 -5.15 -8.56 1.36
C ILE A 112 -5.62 -7.52 2.38
N TRP A 113 -6.83 -7.00 2.24
CA TRP A 113 -7.41 -6.04 3.19
C TRP A 113 -7.53 -6.65 4.59
N ILE A 114 -8.09 -7.86 4.70
CA ILE A 114 -8.19 -8.60 5.95
C ILE A 114 -6.79 -8.86 6.54
N ALA A 115 -5.86 -9.34 5.73
CA ALA A 115 -4.49 -9.61 6.15
C ALA A 115 -3.78 -8.33 6.65
N THR A 116 -4.04 -7.18 6.03
CA THR A 116 -3.51 -5.88 6.48
C THR A 116 -3.99 -5.52 7.89
N ILE A 117 -5.26 -5.76 8.20
CA ILE A 117 -5.80 -5.55 9.55
C ILE A 117 -5.07 -6.43 10.57
N PHE A 118 -4.81 -7.70 10.25
CA PHE A 118 -4.05 -8.60 11.13
C PHE A 118 -2.61 -8.14 11.31
N VAL A 119 -1.94 -7.68 10.26
CA VAL A 119 -0.56 -7.17 10.31
C VAL A 119 -0.46 -5.92 11.17
N LEU A 120 -1.44 -5.02 11.09
CA LEU A 120 -1.50 -3.78 11.86
C LEU A 120 -2.08 -3.97 13.27
N TYR A 121 -2.55 -5.20 13.59
CA TYR A 121 -3.12 -5.48 14.90
C TYR A 121 -2.09 -5.34 16.02
N GLN A 122 -2.41 -4.57 17.06
CA GLN A 122 -1.60 -4.39 18.26
C GLN A 122 -2.41 -4.54 19.54
N SER A 123 -3.59 -3.92 19.57
CA SER A 123 -4.55 -4.05 20.66
C SER A 123 -5.97 -3.89 20.11
N PRO A 124 -6.97 -4.53 20.77
CA PRO A 124 -8.37 -4.44 20.31
C PRO A 124 -8.87 -2.99 20.20
N LYS A 125 -8.52 -2.17 21.20
CA LYS A 125 -8.93 -0.75 21.23
C LYS A 125 -8.28 0.09 20.14
N GLN A 126 -7.02 -0.20 19.79
CA GLN A 126 -6.29 0.53 18.77
C GLN A 126 -6.75 0.14 17.37
N ILE A 127 -6.93 -1.15 17.09
CA ILE A 127 -7.33 -1.60 15.76
C ILE A 127 -8.74 -1.14 15.40
N ILE A 128 -9.68 -1.11 16.36
CA ILE A 128 -11.02 -0.56 16.13
C ILE A 128 -10.93 0.89 15.69
N LYS A 129 -10.14 1.73 16.39
CA LYS A 129 -9.94 3.13 15.99
C LYS A 129 -9.33 3.26 14.60
N VAL A 130 -8.30 2.47 14.31
CA VAL A 130 -7.60 2.48 13.01
C VAL A 130 -8.54 2.12 11.88
N VAL A 131 -9.31 1.04 12.02
CA VAL A 131 -10.26 0.60 10.99
C VAL A 131 -11.39 1.61 10.82
N THR A 132 -11.96 2.11 11.93
CA THR A 132 -13.05 3.12 11.87
C THR A 132 -12.58 4.40 11.18
N ILE A 133 -11.43 4.95 11.57
CA ILE A 133 -10.89 6.17 10.95
C ILE A 133 -10.52 5.90 9.49
N GLY A 134 -9.88 4.76 9.18
CA GLY A 134 -9.51 4.39 7.82
C GLY A 134 -10.71 4.24 6.89
N LEU A 135 -11.81 3.64 7.36
CA LEU A 135 -13.06 3.52 6.59
C LEU A 135 -13.78 4.87 6.46
N LEU A 136 -13.81 5.70 7.50
CA LEU A 136 -14.36 7.06 7.39
C LEU A 136 -13.60 7.88 6.33
N LEU A 137 -12.28 7.85 6.36
CA LEU A 137 -11.45 8.49 5.36
C LEU A 137 -11.69 7.91 3.95
N PHE A 138 -11.90 6.60 3.84
CA PHE A 138 -12.25 5.95 2.59
C PHE A 138 -13.57 6.50 2.04
N PHE A 139 -14.63 6.59 2.84
CA PHE A 139 -15.92 7.14 2.40
C PHE A 139 -15.81 8.60 2.00
N ILE A 140 -15.11 9.44 2.77
CA ILE A 140 -14.91 10.86 2.46
C ILE A 140 -14.15 11.00 1.12
N THR A 141 -13.03 10.28 0.96
CA THR A 141 -12.21 10.38 -0.25
C THR A 141 -12.85 9.71 -1.47
N ALA A 142 -13.76 8.74 -1.28
CA ALA A 142 -14.53 8.14 -2.38
C ALA A 142 -15.49 9.16 -3.02
N GLN A 143 -16.01 10.10 -2.23
CA GLN A 143 -16.86 11.19 -2.73
C GLN A 143 -16.04 12.28 -3.46
N ILE A 144 -14.78 12.45 -3.10
CA ILE A 144 -13.88 13.43 -3.72
C ILE A 144 -13.15 12.73 -4.88
N ASN A 145 -13.68 12.78 -6.07
CA ASN A 145 -13.14 12.15 -7.29
C ASN A 145 -11.80 12.76 -7.77
N LEU A 146 -10.95 13.21 -6.84
CA LEU A 146 -9.69 13.91 -7.10
C LEU A 146 -8.56 13.04 -7.67
N PHE A 147 -8.66 11.70 -7.60
CA PHE A 147 -7.55 10.82 -7.99
C PHE A 147 -7.82 9.87 -9.16
N TRP A 148 -9.04 9.82 -9.71
CA TRP A 148 -9.40 8.84 -10.76
C TRP A 148 -9.52 9.42 -12.16
N GLY A 149 -9.31 10.71 -12.32
CA GLY A 149 -9.25 11.35 -13.64
C GLY A 149 -7.84 11.36 -14.28
N MET A 150 -6.82 10.82 -13.61
CA MET A 150 -5.42 10.88 -14.07
C MET A 150 -4.75 9.50 -14.24
N LEU A 151 -5.46 8.40 -14.12
CA LEU A 151 -5.03 7.05 -14.43
C LEU A 151 -6.03 6.41 -15.35
#